data_ae91af8c8145603cc1a1a227c5acf469
#
_entry.id   ae91af8c8145603cc1a1a227c5acf469
#
_cell.length_a   1.000
_cell.length_b   1.000
_cell.length_c   1.000
_cell.angle_alpha   90.00
_cell.angle_beta   90.00
_cell.angle_gamma   90.00
#
_symmetry.space_group_name_H-M   'P 1'
#
loop_
_entity.id
_entity.type
_entity.pdbx_description
1 polymer ?
#
loop_
_entity_poly.entity_id
_entity_poly.type
_entity_poly.pdbx_seq_one_letter_code
_entity_poly.pdbx_strand_id
1 'polypeptide(L)'
;MRKKEALQRTILAAAALLVCDAWGIELETDNPDWSVRFDNTVNASAKIRTQGADPALKDSFRLLQPGNPASAFPQALNSNAGDQNFQKSGFVSERVDLLSEFDAVYRKDFGVRFSAAGWYDAALHRSTQADRDPTIGQNPYNQFPAYTKTIAGADAELLDAFAFGGWRFDNGMKLTARLGQHGLGWGGTMFFGG
;
A
#
# COMPACT_ATOMS: atom_id res chain seq x y z
N MET A 1 -6.35 0.80 36.49
CA MET A 1 -5.94 -0.44 35.87
C MET A 1 -7.06 -1.08 35.05
N ARG A 2 -8.25 -1.39 35.57
CA ARG A 2 -9.35 -2.07 34.88
C ARG A 2 -9.84 -1.44 33.55
N LYS A 3 -9.85 -0.09 33.42
CA LYS A 3 -10.29 0.58 32.18
C LYS A 3 -9.32 0.42 31.00
N LYS A 4 -8.00 0.33 31.26
CA LYS A 4 -6.99 0.12 30.22
C LYS A 4 -7.04 -1.31 29.67
N GLU A 5 -7.26 -2.30 30.53
CA GLU A 5 -7.40 -3.71 30.12
C GLU A 5 -8.68 -3.95 29.32
N ALA A 6 -9.79 -3.28 29.68
CA ALA A 6 -11.03 -3.37 28.90
C ALA A 6 -10.85 -2.75 27.51
N LEU A 7 -10.17 -1.62 27.38
CA LEU A 7 -9.89 -0.96 26.11
C LEU A 7 -8.98 -1.81 25.21
N GLN A 8 -7.95 -2.44 25.80
CA GLN A 8 -7.07 -3.36 25.05
C GLN A 8 -7.84 -4.60 24.54
N ARG A 9 -8.73 -5.17 25.33
CA ARG A 9 -9.55 -6.32 24.92
C ARG A 9 -10.55 -5.96 23.82
N THR A 10 -11.11 -4.75 23.84
CA THR A 10 -12.02 -4.25 22.81
C THR A 10 -11.28 -3.99 21.49
N ILE A 11 -10.06 -3.48 21.54
CA ILE A 11 -9.23 -3.27 20.35
C ILE A 11 -8.80 -4.62 19.73
N LEU A 12 -8.43 -5.62 20.55
CA LEU A 12 -8.11 -6.96 20.04
C LEU A 12 -9.35 -7.65 19.42
N ALA A 13 -10.53 -7.48 19.98
CA ALA A 13 -11.77 -8.03 19.46
C ALA A 13 -12.20 -7.36 18.14
N ALA A 14 -11.97 -6.04 17.99
CA ALA A 14 -12.25 -5.31 16.75
C ALA A 14 -11.27 -5.69 15.62
N ALA A 15 -10.02 -5.99 15.94
CA ALA A 15 -9.03 -6.47 14.96
C ALA A 15 -9.33 -7.89 14.44
N ALA A 16 -10.00 -8.72 15.22
CA ALA A 16 -10.36 -10.09 14.84
C ALA A 16 -11.58 -10.19 13.89
N LEU A 17 -12.32 -9.10 13.69
CA LEU A 17 -13.54 -9.09 12.87
C LEU A 17 -13.29 -8.63 11.41
N LEU A 18 -12.04 -8.35 11.03
CA LEU A 18 -11.70 -7.89 9.68
C LEU A 18 -10.95 -8.95 8.86
N VAL A 19 -11.16 -10.22 9.14
CA VAL A 19 -10.76 -11.28 8.21
C VAL A 19 -11.81 -11.31 7.11
N CYS A 20 -11.61 -10.52 6.06
CA CYS A 20 -12.35 -10.69 4.82
C CYS A 20 -11.74 -11.89 4.10
N ASP A 21 -12.52 -12.95 3.96
CA ASP A 21 -12.13 -14.09 3.13
C ASP A 21 -11.90 -13.61 1.69
N ALA A 22 -10.83 -14.07 1.07
CA ALA A 22 -10.62 -13.89 -0.36
C ALA A 22 -11.65 -14.77 -1.08
N TRP A 23 -12.53 -14.15 -1.86
CA TRP A 23 -13.57 -14.85 -2.60
C TRP A 23 -13.10 -15.00 -4.05
N GLY A 24 -12.65 -16.22 -4.38
CA GLY A 24 -12.44 -16.65 -5.75
C GLY A 24 -13.74 -17.24 -6.30
N ILE A 25 -14.22 -16.70 -7.40
CA ILE A 25 -15.40 -17.23 -8.11
C ILE A 25 -14.88 -17.92 -9.36
N GLU A 26 -15.03 -19.25 -9.41
CA GLU A 26 -14.92 -19.98 -10.66
C GLU A 26 -16.25 -19.86 -11.39
N LEU A 27 -16.21 -19.25 -12.57
CA LEU A 27 -17.40 -19.07 -13.39
C LEU A 27 -17.63 -20.37 -14.18
N GLU A 28 -18.78 -21.00 -13.95
CA GLU A 28 -19.18 -22.17 -14.73
C GLU A 28 -19.35 -21.76 -16.20
N THR A 29 -18.68 -22.52 -17.07
CA THR A 29 -18.80 -22.35 -18.51
C THR A 29 -19.43 -23.60 -19.09
N ASP A 30 -20.30 -23.44 -20.10
CA ASP A 30 -20.92 -24.59 -20.81
C ASP A 30 -19.87 -25.44 -21.55
N ASN A 31 -18.68 -24.94 -21.73
CA ASN A 31 -17.60 -25.62 -22.44
C ASN A 31 -16.48 -26.01 -21.45
N PRO A 32 -16.22 -27.32 -21.24
CA PRO A 32 -15.23 -27.81 -20.29
C PRO A 32 -13.78 -27.48 -20.68
N ASP A 33 -13.53 -27.02 -21.89
CA ASP A 33 -12.21 -26.55 -22.33
C ASP A 33 -11.83 -25.19 -21.73
N TRP A 34 -12.80 -24.43 -21.20
CA TRP A 34 -12.60 -23.13 -20.57
C TRP A 34 -12.62 -23.23 -19.04
N SER A 35 -11.67 -22.57 -18.42
CA SER A 35 -11.69 -22.24 -16.98
C SER A 35 -11.60 -20.73 -16.85
N VAL A 36 -12.62 -20.15 -16.23
CA VAL A 36 -12.72 -18.70 -16.02
C VAL A 36 -12.80 -18.46 -14.51
N ARG A 37 -11.90 -17.62 -14.00
CA ARG A 37 -11.81 -17.32 -12.58
C ARG A 37 -11.75 -15.80 -12.36
N PHE A 38 -12.46 -15.36 -11.34
CA PHE A 38 -12.43 -13.98 -10.89
C PHE A 38 -12.23 -13.95 -9.38
N ASP A 39 -11.10 -13.41 -8.96
CA ASP A 39 -10.69 -13.33 -7.56
C ASP A 39 -10.65 -11.87 -7.12
N ASN A 40 -11.15 -11.60 -5.92
CA ASN A 40 -11.04 -10.30 -5.27
C ASN A 40 -10.50 -10.47 -3.86
N THR A 41 -9.46 -9.73 -3.55
CA THR A 41 -8.88 -9.67 -2.21
C THR A 41 -9.06 -8.26 -1.68
N VAL A 42 -9.73 -8.14 -0.53
CA VAL A 42 -9.89 -6.89 0.20
C VAL A 42 -9.07 -6.98 1.49
N ASN A 43 -8.21 -6.00 1.70
CA ASN A 43 -7.44 -5.87 2.93
C ASN A 43 -7.77 -4.54 3.60
N ALA A 44 -8.15 -4.58 4.89
CA ALA A 44 -8.36 -3.39 5.70
C ALA A 44 -7.29 -3.32 6.79
N SER A 45 -6.62 -2.20 6.92
CA SER A 45 -5.56 -2.01 7.90
C SER A 45 -5.68 -0.66 8.60
N ALA A 46 -5.29 -0.62 9.87
CA ALA A 46 -5.23 0.60 10.64
C ALA A 46 -3.92 0.68 11.43
N LYS A 47 -3.31 1.85 11.45
CA LYS A 47 -2.13 2.15 12.26
C LYS A 47 -2.47 3.22 13.26
N ILE A 48 -2.13 2.99 14.52
CA ILE A 48 -2.44 3.90 15.62
C ILE A 48 -1.14 4.33 16.29
N ARG A 49 -0.96 5.63 16.40
CA ARG A 49 0.06 6.22 17.26
C ARG A 49 -0.45 6.21 18.69
N THR A 50 0.24 5.52 19.58
CA THR A 50 -0.19 5.35 21.00
C THR A 50 0.26 6.50 21.89
N GLN A 51 1.34 7.20 21.51
CA GLN A 51 1.87 8.36 22.24
C GLN A 51 1.99 9.56 21.33
N GLY A 52 1.81 10.76 21.86
CA GLY A 52 2.12 12.00 21.15
C GLY A 52 3.62 12.10 20.81
N ALA A 53 3.93 12.89 19.78
CA ALA A 53 5.31 13.16 19.42
C ALA A 53 6.03 13.94 20.53
N ASP A 54 7.29 13.59 20.79
CA ASP A 54 8.12 14.33 21.72
C ASP A 54 8.29 15.78 21.22
N PRO A 55 8.08 16.79 22.08
CA PRO A 55 8.29 18.20 21.72
C PRO A 55 9.68 18.46 21.12
N ALA A 56 10.70 17.77 21.58
CA ALA A 56 12.06 17.91 21.06
C ALA A 56 12.19 17.44 19.59
N LEU A 57 11.41 16.44 19.18
CA LEU A 57 11.37 15.94 17.80
C LEU A 57 10.54 16.83 16.86
N LYS A 58 9.54 17.55 17.43
CA LYS A 58 8.70 18.46 16.64
C LYS A 58 9.36 19.78 16.30
N ASP A 59 10.34 20.22 17.08
CA ASP A 59 10.94 21.52 16.93
C ASP A 59 12.11 21.53 15.95
N SER A 60 11.79 21.43 14.66
CA SER A 60 12.79 21.52 13.59
C SER A 60 13.55 22.86 13.61
N PHE A 61 12.93 23.93 14.12
CA PHE A 61 13.61 25.23 14.24
C PHE A 61 14.71 25.26 15.29
N ARG A 62 14.67 24.37 16.29
CA ARG A 62 15.80 24.20 17.21
C ARG A 62 17.05 23.71 16.49
N LEU A 63 16.88 22.95 15.42
CA LEU A 63 18.00 22.47 14.62
C LEU A 63 18.65 23.59 13.80
N LEU A 64 17.92 24.69 13.55
CA LEU A 64 18.43 25.86 12.82
C LEU A 64 19.05 26.93 13.72
N GLN A 65 19.07 26.76 15.03
CA GLN A 65 19.62 27.77 15.92
C GLN A 65 21.13 27.88 15.77
N PRO A 66 21.68 29.12 15.79
CA PRO A 66 23.12 29.32 15.76
C PRO A 66 23.82 28.51 16.85
N GLY A 67 24.85 27.77 16.48
CA GLY A 67 25.58 26.89 17.39
C GLY A 67 25.10 25.44 17.43
N ASN A 68 24.00 25.10 16.80
CA ASN A 68 23.59 23.69 16.63
C ASN A 68 24.30 23.10 15.39
N PRO A 69 25.07 21.99 15.52
CA PRO A 69 25.74 21.36 14.39
C PRO A 69 24.77 20.93 13.27
N ALA A 70 23.52 20.60 13.59
CA ALA A 70 22.52 20.22 12.62
C ALA A 70 22.05 21.39 11.73
N SER A 71 22.30 22.64 12.11
CA SER A 71 22.00 23.82 11.27
C SER A 71 22.82 23.87 9.98
N ALA A 72 23.92 23.12 9.91
CA ALA A 72 24.72 22.97 8.68
C ALA A 72 24.05 22.04 7.64
N PHE A 73 22.98 21.30 8.02
CA PHE A 73 22.31 20.36 7.17
C PHE A 73 20.81 20.71 7.03
N PRO A 74 20.45 21.62 6.12
CA PRO A 74 19.07 22.05 5.89
C PRO A 74 18.09 20.87 5.62
N GLN A 75 18.59 19.75 5.08
CA GLN A 75 17.80 18.54 4.86
C GLN A 75 17.26 17.93 6.15
N ALA A 76 17.90 18.16 7.29
CA ALA A 76 17.40 17.70 8.59
C ALA A 76 16.04 18.32 8.97
N LEU A 77 15.67 19.43 8.37
CA LEU A 77 14.38 20.10 8.58
C LEU A 77 13.19 19.27 8.07
N ASN A 78 13.42 18.42 7.09
CA ASN A 78 12.37 17.62 6.46
C ASN A 78 12.29 16.19 7.05
N SER A 79 13.13 15.87 8.03
CA SER A 79 13.22 14.50 8.57
C SER A 79 12.13 14.15 9.58
N ASN A 80 11.38 15.12 10.08
CA ASN A 80 10.37 14.92 11.11
C ASN A 80 8.91 15.17 10.64
N ALA A 81 8.66 15.20 9.34
CA ALA A 81 7.34 15.47 8.79
C ALA A 81 6.25 14.52 9.35
N GLY A 82 6.59 13.26 9.61
CA GLY A 82 5.69 12.30 10.24
C GLY A 82 5.27 12.72 11.65
N ASP A 83 6.21 13.20 12.46
CA ASP A 83 5.94 13.68 13.82
C ASP A 83 5.16 15.00 13.82
N GLN A 84 5.39 15.87 12.85
CA GLN A 84 4.64 17.11 12.69
C GLN A 84 3.20 16.85 12.25
N ASN A 85 3.02 15.99 11.27
CA ASN A 85 1.68 15.70 10.72
C ASN A 85 0.79 14.89 11.67
N PHE A 86 1.39 14.07 12.55
CA PHE A 86 0.70 13.22 13.53
C PHE A 86 1.22 13.46 14.94
N GLN A 87 1.00 14.67 15.46
CA GLN A 87 1.56 15.09 16.77
C GLN A 87 0.96 14.39 17.97
N LYS A 88 -0.32 14.02 17.90
CA LYS A 88 -1.09 13.41 18.99
C LYS A 88 -1.27 11.92 18.76
N SER A 89 -1.64 11.20 19.84
CA SER A 89 -2.14 9.84 19.71
C SER A 89 -3.42 9.80 18.86
N GLY A 90 -3.57 8.74 18.08
CA GLY A 90 -4.70 8.56 17.15
C GLY A 90 -4.31 7.78 15.89
N PHE A 91 -5.24 7.67 14.97
CA PHE A 91 -5.00 6.99 13.71
C PHE A 91 -4.04 7.77 12.82
N VAL A 92 -3.02 7.08 12.31
CA VAL A 92 -2.03 7.59 11.36
C VAL A 92 -2.17 6.94 9.97
N SER A 93 -2.94 5.86 9.89
CA SER A 93 -3.38 5.22 8.65
C SER A 93 -4.69 4.47 8.91
N GLU A 94 -5.63 4.59 7.99
CA GLU A 94 -6.91 3.87 7.96
C GLU A 94 -7.15 3.50 6.49
N ARG A 95 -6.56 2.36 6.09
CA ARG A 95 -6.39 1.99 4.71
C ARG A 95 -7.18 0.75 4.33
N VAL A 96 -7.81 0.82 3.17
CA VAL A 96 -8.42 -0.32 2.48
C VAL A 96 -7.69 -0.51 1.16
N ASP A 97 -7.30 -1.75 0.88
CA ASP A 97 -6.71 -2.18 -0.38
C ASP A 97 -7.63 -3.18 -1.05
N LEU A 98 -7.74 -3.11 -2.37
CA LEU A 98 -8.46 -4.05 -3.22
C LEU A 98 -7.49 -4.58 -4.27
N LEU A 99 -7.41 -5.89 -4.43
CA LEU A 99 -6.79 -6.56 -5.57
C LEU A 99 -7.87 -7.34 -6.29
N SER A 100 -8.02 -7.11 -7.60
CA SER A 100 -8.93 -7.84 -8.46
C SER A 100 -8.13 -8.56 -9.54
N GLU A 101 -8.39 -9.86 -9.72
CA GLU A 101 -7.68 -10.70 -10.67
C GLU A 101 -8.70 -11.48 -11.51
N PHE A 102 -8.54 -11.47 -12.81
CA PHE A 102 -9.35 -12.19 -13.77
C PHE A 102 -8.46 -13.06 -14.65
N ASP A 103 -8.77 -14.36 -14.70
CA ASP A 103 -8.11 -15.33 -15.55
C ASP A 103 -9.17 -16.04 -16.41
N ALA A 104 -8.92 -16.10 -17.72
CA ALA A 104 -9.67 -16.97 -18.63
C ALA A 104 -8.69 -17.86 -19.40
N VAL A 105 -8.79 -19.17 -19.20
CA VAL A 105 -7.82 -20.16 -19.71
C VAL A 105 -8.54 -21.17 -20.57
N TYR A 106 -8.06 -21.39 -21.78
CA TYR A 106 -8.53 -22.37 -22.76
C TYR A 106 -7.56 -23.53 -22.86
N ARG A 107 -8.06 -24.76 -22.65
CA ARG A 107 -7.31 -26.03 -22.72
C ARG A 107 -5.99 -26.04 -21.95
N LYS A 108 -5.88 -25.23 -20.90
CA LYS A 108 -4.67 -25.08 -20.06
C LYS A 108 -3.42 -24.54 -20.75
N ASP A 109 -3.50 -24.28 -22.04
CA ASP A 109 -2.35 -23.82 -22.83
C ASP A 109 -2.49 -22.37 -23.32
N PHE A 110 -3.70 -21.83 -23.44
CA PHE A 110 -3.94 -20.47 -23.92
C PHE A 110 -4.81 -19.70 -22.91
N GLY A 111 -4.62 -18.41 -22.82
CA GLY A 111 -5.46 -17.61 -21.94
C GLY A 111 -5.12 -16.13 -21.92
N VAL A 112 -5.90 -15.43 -21.11
CA VAL A 112 -5.70 -14.01 -20.80
C VAL A 112 -5.73 -13.85 -19.29
N ARG A 113 -4.95 -12.88 -18.78
CA ARG A 113 -4.96 -12.45 -17.39
C ARG A 113 -5.05 -10.95 -17.32
N PHE A 114 -5.91 -10.48 -16.42
CA PHE A 114 -6.00 -9.08 -16.02
C PHE A 114 -5.93 -9.01 -14.50
N SER A 115 -5.13 -8.13 -13.98
CA SER A 115 -5.13 -7.82 -12.55
C SER A 115 -4.94 -6.32 -12.31
N ALA A 116 -5.66 -5.81 -11.32
CA ALA A 116 -5.60 -4.41 -10.93
C ALA A 116 -5.63 -4.30 -9.41
N ALA A 117 -4.88 -3.35 -8.88
CA ALA A 117 -4.91 -2.99 -7.47
C ALA A 117 -5.42 -1.57 -7.30
N GLY A 118 -6.09 -1.32 -6.16
CA GLY A 118 -6.50 0.01 -5.77
C GLY A 118 -6.48 0.15 -4.26
N TRP A 119 -6.28 1.38 -3.77
CA TRP A 119 -6.26 1.64 -2.34
C TRP A 119 -6.80 3.01 -1.99
N TYR A 120 -7.24 3.12 -0.73
CA TYR A 120 -7.68 4.36 -0.13
C TYR A 120 -7.27 4.42 1.34
N ASP A 121 -6.55 5.48 1.74
CA ASP A 121 -6.19 5.74 3.14
C ASP A 121 -6.86 7.04 3.62
N ALA A 122 -7.87 6.90 4.46
CA ALA A 122 -8.66 8.02 4.96
C ALA A 122 -7.82 9.01 5.79
N ALA A 123 -6.76 8.55 6.47
CA ALA A 123 -5.92 9.42 7.29
C ALA A 123 -5.16 10.46 6.45
N LEU A 124 -4.78 10.11 5.21
CA LEU A 124 -4.04 11.00 4.32
C LEU A 124 -4.93 12.05 3.62
N HIS A 125 -6.25 11.87 3.66
CA HIS A 125 -7.21 12.84 3.11
C HIS A 125 -7.74 13.85 4.13
N ARG A 126 -7.40 13.68 5.42
CA ARG A 126 -7.73 14.61 6.49
C ARG A 126 -6.68 15.72 6.62
N SER A 127 -7.05 16.78 7.34
CA SER A 127 -6.09 17.78 7.79
C SER A 127 -5.07 17.15 8.74
N THR A 128 -3.81 17.54 8.60
CA THR A 128 -2.75 17.12 9.50
C THR A 128 -2.81 17.89 10.81
N GLN A 129 -2.04 17.48 11.80
CA GLN A 129 -1.93 18.17 13.09
C GLN A 129 -0.76 19.17 13.12
N ALA A 130 -0.13 19.42 11.96
CA ALA A 130 0.97 20.36 11.86
C ALA A 130 0.51 21.78 12.22
N ASP A 131 1.23 22.41 13.11
CA ASP A 131 1.05 23.80 13.54
C ASP A 131 1.96 24.78 12.81
N ARG A 132 2.90 24.26 12.02
CA ARG A 132 3.82 24.97 11.15
C ARG A 132 4.18 24.11 9.93
N ASP A 133 4.79 24.71 8.91
CA ASP A 133 5.25 23.99 7.73
C ASP A 133 6.32 22.94 8.10
N PRO A 134 6.04 21.62 7.99
CA PRO A 134 7.01 20.58 8.30
C PRO A 134 8.05 20.36 7.20
N THR A 135 7.85 20.97 6.03
CA THR A 135 8.64 20.73 4.81
C THR A 135 8.87 22.02 4.05
N ILE A 136 9.40 23.02 4.59
CA ILE A 136 9.67 24.34 3.98
C ILE A 136 9.03 24.52 2.58
N GLY A 137 7.97 25.34 2.51
CA GLY A 137 7.28 25.63 1.25
C GLY A 137 5.99 24.84 1.01
N GLN A 138 5.57 23.96 1.92
CA GLN A 138 4.25 23.33 1.84
C GLN A 138 3.18 24.35 2.28
N ASN A 139 2.30 24.70 1.36
CA ASN A 139 1.18 25.59 1.67
C ASN A 139 -0.12 25.04 1.03
N PRO A 140 -1.15 24.73 1.80
CA PRO A 140 -1.25 24.83 3.27
C PRO A 140 -0.44 23.73 4.00
N TYR A 141 0.23 24.12 5.09
CA TYR A 141 1.09 23.21 5.88
C TYR A 141 0.33 22.14 6.67
N ASN A 142 -0.97 22.36 6.91
CA ASN A 142 -1.83 21.42 7.65
C ASN A 142 -2.55 20.40 6.75
N GLN A 143 -2.06 20.19 5.56
CA GLN A 143 -2.57 19.19 4.62
C GLN A 143 -1.42 18.38 4.03
N PHE A 144 -1.68 17.16 3.67
CA PHE A 144 -0.73 16.41 2.85
C PHE A 144 -0.66 17.01 1.44
N PRO A 145 0.53 17.02 0.82
CA PRO A 145 0.68 17.41 -0.58
C PRO A 145 -0.23 16.58 -1.50
N ALA A 146 -0.66 17.18 -2.62
CA ALA A 146 -1.47 16.49 -3.61
C ALA A 146 -0.84 15.17 -4.06
N TYR A 147 0.47 15.17 -4.28
CA TYR A 147 1.24 13.98 -4.62
C TYR A 147 1.08 12.84 -3.58
N THR A 148 1.19 13.14 -2.29
CA THR A 148 1.00 12.14 -1.22
C THR A 148 -0.43 11.61 -1.20
N LYS A 149 -1.42 12.49 -1.38
CA LYS A 149 -2.84 12.12 -1.44
C LYS A 149 -3.14 11.21 -2.62
N THR A 150 -2.51 11.47 -3.78
CA THR A 150 -2.73 10.66 -4.98
C THR A 150 -2.02 9.31 -4.87
N ILE A 151 -0.72 9.28 -4.53
CA ILE A 151 0.03 8.01 -4.57
C ILE A 151 -0.22 7.14 -3.35
N ALA A 152 -0.21 7.75 -2.15
CA ALA A 152 -0.34 6.99 -0.91
C ALA A 152 -1.77 7.02 -0.36
N GLY A 153 -2.51 8.10 -0.60
CA GLY A 153 -3.85 8.30 -0.07
C GLY A 153 -4.95 7.59 -0.88
N ALA A 154 -4.89 7.64 -2.20
CA ALA A 154 -5.85 6.93 -3.06
C ALA A 154 -5.29 6.82 -4.47
N ASP A 155 -5.15 5.61 -4.96
CA ASP A 155 -4.73 5.34 -6.33
C ASP A 155 -5.25 3.98 -6.80
N ALA A 156 -5.15 3.75 -8.10
CA ALA A 156 -5.44 2.46 -8.70
C ALA A 156 -4.50 2.23 -9.88
N GLU A 157 -3.99 1.01 -10.00
CA GLU A 157 -3.04 0.63 -11.04
C GLU A 157 -3.38 -0.71 -11.66
N LEU A 158 -3.12 -0.81 -12.96
CA LEU A 158 -3.19 -2.05 -13.70
C LEU A 158 -1.84 -2.78 -13.52
N LEU A 159 -1.90 -3.98 -12.91
CA LEU A 159 -0.72 -4.78 -12.62
C LEU A 159 -0.38 -5.68 -13.81
N ASP A 160 -1.35 -6.49 -14.23
CA ASP A 160 -1.21 -7.40 -15.36
C ASP A 160 -2.32 -7.17 -16.39
N ALA A 161 -1.96 -7.23 -17.66
CA ALA A 161 -2.89 -7.28 -18.79
C ALA A 161 -2.19 -7.99 -19.95
N PHE A 162 -2.26 -9.31 -19.99
CA PHE A 162 -1.56 -10.09 -21.01
C PHE A 162 -2.35 -11.29 -21.49
N ALA A 163 -2.06 -11.71 -22.73
CA ALA A 163 -2.41 -13.00 -23.25
C ALA A 163 -1.21 -13.94 -23.19
N PHE A 164 -1.47 -15.23 -23.04
CA PHE A 164 -0.43 -16.25 -23.07
C PHE A 164 -0.84 -17.44 -23.94
N GLY A 165 0.17 -18.13 -24.48
CA GLY A 165 -0.03 -19.33 -25.26
C GLY A 165 1.09 -20.34 -25.05
N GLY A 166 0.73 -21.63 -25.07
CA GLY A 166 1.63 -22.76 -24.95
C GLY A 166 1.47 -23.73 -26.12
N TRP A 167 2.55 -24.07 -26.77
CA TRP A 167 2.57 -25.03 -27.89
C TRP A 167 3.49 -26.19 -27.57
N ARG A 168 3.03 -27.38 -27.80
CA ARG A 168 3.82 -28.62 -27.69
C ARG A 168 4.04 -29.17 -29.10
N PHE A 169 5.28 -29.39 -29.42
CA PHE A 169 5.69 -29.97 -30.71
C PHE A 169 5.94 -31.46 -30.59
N ASP A 170 5.80 -32.21 -31.69
CA ASP A 170 5.96 -33.67 -31.70
C ASP A 170 7.39 -34.13 -31.32
N ASN A 171 8.38 -33.26 -31.45
CA ASN A 171 9.75 -33.51 -31.03
C ASN A 171 9.99 -33.32 -29.52
N GLY A 172 8.93 -33.11 -28.73
CA GLY A 172 8.99 -32.92 -27.27
C GLY A 172 9.31 -31.49 -26.82
N MET A 173 9.56 -30.55 -27.75
CA MET A 173 9.76 -29.13 -27.38
C MET A 173 8.44 -28.50 -26.90
N LYS A 174 8.56 -27.63 -25.92
CA LYS A 174 7.46 -26.77 -25.47
C LYS A 174 7.84 -25.30 -25.65
N LEU A 175 7.02 -24.56 -26.39
CA LEU A 175 7.11 -23.11 -26.53
C LEU A 175 6.02 -22.47 -25.68
N THR A 176 6.37 -21.48 -24.86
CA THR A 176 5.40 -20.62 -24.17
C THR A 176 5.68 -19.17 -24.50
N ALA A 177 4.64 -18.39 -24.76
CA ALA A 177 4.74 -16.96 -25.02
C ALA A 177 3.75 -16.19 -24.15
N ARG A 178 4.12 -14.96 -23.79
CA ARG A 178 3.24 -13.97 -23.17
C ARG A 178 3.35 -12.67 -23.93
N LEU A 179 2.22 -12.00 -24.14
CA LEU A 179 2.14 -10.73 -24.84
C LEU A 179 1.25 -9.78 -24.07
N GLY A 180 1.78 -8.62 -23.69
CA GLY A 180 1.10 -7.59 -22.93
C GLY A 180 1.91 -7.11 -21.73
N GLN A 181 1.26 -6.39 -20.84
CA GLN A 181 1.83 -5.91 -19.57
C GLN A 181 1.85 -7.05 -18.56
N HIS A 182 3.02 -7.40 -18.07
CA HIS A 182 3.19 -8.43 -17.04
C HIS A 182 4.49 -8.23 -16.26
N GLY A 183 4.49 -8.65 -14.99
CA GLY A 183 5.69 -8.66 -14.16
C GLY A 183 6.69 -9.70 -14.64
N LEU A 184 7.94 -9.30 -14.84
CA LEU A 184 9.06 -10.20 -15.12
C LEU A 184 9.94 -10.33 -13.88
N GLY A 185 9.99 -11.54 -13.30
CA GLY A 185 10.98 -11.90 -12.29
C GLY A 185 12.35 -12.12 -12.98
N TRP A 186 13.25 -11.15 -12.86
CA TRP A 186 14.58 -11.23 -13.46
C TRP A 186 15.65 -11.45 -12.40
N GLY A 187 16.17 -12.67 -12.34
CA GLY A 187 17.25 -13.06 -11.43
C GLY A 187 16.79 -13.38 -10.01
N GLY A 188 17.58 -14.17 -9.30
CA GLY A 188 17.36 -14.58 -7.90
C GLY A 188 18.41 -14.00 -6.94
N THR A 189 18.90 -12.80 -7.17
CA THR A 189 19.91 -12.18 -6.32
C THR A 189 19.25 -11.40 -5.18
N MET A 190 19.63 -11.77 -3.97
CA MET A 190 19.31 -11.02 -2.77
C MET A 190 20.37 -9.92 -2.60
N PHE A 191 20.00 -8.65 -2.71
CA PHE A 191 20.89 -7.54 -2.38
C PHE A 191 20.76 -7.26 -0.89
N PHE A 192 21.84 -7.51 -0.14
CA PHE A 192 21.99 -6.94 1.19
C PHE A 192 22.61 -5.55 1.03
N GLY A 193 21.80 -4.52 1.23
CA GLY A 193 22.30 -3.18 1.44
C GLY A 193 22.83 -3.07 2.86
N GLY A 194 24.10 -2.78 3.00
CA GLY A 194 24.74 -2.45 4.27
C GLY A 194 24.63 -0.95 4.57
#